data_1b34a8e1f1b691a0b7f338dfcb1298ba
#
_entry.id   1b34a8e1f1b691a0b7f338dfcb1298ba
#
_cell.length_a   1.000
_cell.length_b   1.000
_cell.length_c   1.000
_cell.angle_alpha   90.00
_cell.angle_beta   90.00
_cell.angle_gamma   90.00
#
_symmetry.space_group_name_H-M   'P 1'
#
loop_
_entity.id
_entity.type
_entity.pdbx_description
1 polymer ?
#
loop_
_entity_poly.entity_id
_entity_poly.type
_entity_poly.pdbx_seq_one_letter_code
_entity_poly.pdbx_strand_id
1 'polypeptide(L)'
;MNVSIRDYEDYLYDHYKDHGIDTSLFMKLVEEVGEVAEVLNKRDGRKASDYENLNAQLAIELVDVIHYAFAIASLNHIDLNDVILEKDKIASIKYHHEMNLEQFLLKR
;
A
#
# COMPACT_ATOMS: atom_id res chain seq x y z
N MET A 1 6.18 -3.64 18.08
CA MET A 1 6.06 -4.74 17.10
C MET A 1 6.16 -4.17 15.70
N ASN A 2 6.95 -4.80 14.86
CA ASN A 2 7.13 -4.38 13.46
C ASN A 2 6.42 -5.35 12.52
N VAL A 3 5.77 -4.81 11.49
CA VAL A 3 5.08 -5.60 10.49
C VAL A 3 5.96 -5.69 9.25
N SER A 4 6.37 -6.90 8.88
CA SER A 4 7.06 -7.09 7.60
C SER A 4 6.06 -7.24 6.47
N ILE A 5 6.52 -6.96 5.24
CA ILE A 5 5.70 -7.13 4.05
C ILE A 5 5.22 -8.58 3.93
N ARG A 6 6.12 -9.55 4.14
CA ARG A 6 5.78 -10.97 4.03
C ARG A 6 4.78 -11.41 5.08
N ASP A 7 4.95 -10.99 6.32
CA ASP A 7 4.01 -11.34 7.39
C ASP A 7 2.62 -10.79 7.09
N TYR A 8 2.54 -9.56 6.59
CA TYR A 8 1.26 -8.97 6.25
C TYR A 8 0.59 -9.70 5.08
N GLU A 9 1.36 -10.04 4.04
CA GLU A 9 0.83 -10.84 2.94
C GLU A 9 0.33 -12.21 3.40
N ASP A 10 1.08 -12.90 4.26
CA ASP A 10 0.67 -14.20 4.79
C ASP A 10 -0.62 -14.09 5.60
N TYR A 11 -0.74 -13.05 6.42
CA TYR A 11 -1.95 -12.80 7.18
C TYR A 11 -3.15 -12.56 6.26
N LEU A 12 -2.97 -11.74 5.22
CA LEU A 12 -4.04 -11.43 4.28
C LEU A 12 -4.42 -12.63 3.41
N TYR A 13 -3.45 -13.44 3.03
CA TYR A 13 -3.74 -14.70 2.34
C TYR A 13 -4.64 -15.59 3.19
N ASP A 14 -4.30 -15.78 4.46
CA ASP A 14 -5.08 -16.60 5.37
C ASP A 14 -6.50 -16.05 5.53
N HIS A 15 -6.63 -14.73 5.58
CA HIS A 15 -7.91 -14.05 5.73
C HIS A 15 -8.80 -14.18 4.48
N TYR A 16 -8.23 -14.11 3.29
CA TYR A 16 -8.99 -14.02 2.03
C TYR A 16 -9.01 -15.30 1.20
N LYS A 17 -8.19 -16.30 1.50
CA LYS A 17 -8.03 -17.50 0.63
C LYS A 17 -9.33 -18.19 0.26
N ASP A 18 -10.33 -18.15 1.13
CA ASP A 18 -11.60 -18.84 0.91
C ASP A 18 -12.73 -17.90 0.45
N HIS A 19 -12.50 -16.59 0.45
CA HIS A 19 -13.55 -15.60 0.23
C HIS A 19 -13.17 -14.51 -0.76
N GLY A 20 -11.87 -14.32 -1.03
CA GLY A 20 -11.39 -13.23 -1.85
C GLY A 20 -11.53 -13.54 -3.33
N ILE A 21 -12.05 -12.59 -4.08
CA ILE A 21 -12.05 -12.60 -5.54
C ILE A 21 -11.29 -11.34 -5.98
N ASP A 22 -10.30 -11.49 -6.85
CA ASP A 22 -9.44 -10.40 -7.29
C ASP A 22 -10.22 -9.16 -7.73
N THR A 23 -11.29 -9.38 -8.52
CA THR A 23 -12.10 -8.27 -9.02
C THR A 23 -12.77 -7.50 -7.88
N SER A 24 -13.34 -8.21 -6.90
CA SER A 24 -13.99 -7.58 -5.75
C SER A 24 -12.99 -6.81 -4.90
N LEU A 25 -11.80 -7.38 -4.68
CA LEU A 25 -10.74 -6.71 -3.94
C LEU A 25 -10.22 -5.48 -4.69
N PHE A 26 -10.13 -5.57 -6.02
CA PHE A 26 -9.74 -4.44 -6.84
C PHE A 26 -10.76 -3.29 -6.74
N MET A 27 -12.04 -3.61 -6.79
CA MET A 27 -13.08 -2.58 -6.64
C MET A 27 -13.00 -1.90 -5.27
N LYS A 28 -12.70 -2.66 -4.22
CA LYS A 28 -12.45 -2.09 -2.89
C LYS A 28 -11.22 -1.19 -2.88
N LEU A 29 -10.14 -1.62 -3.55
CA LEU A 29 -8.94 -0.79 -3.68
C LEU A 29 -9.26 0.56 -4.34
N VAL A 30 -10.05 0.55 -5.42
CA VAL A 30 -10.45 1.78 -6.10
C VAL A 30 -11.26 2.69 -5.17
N GLU A 31 -12.18 2.11 -4.39
CA GLU A 31 -12.96 2.87 -3.41
C GLU A 31 -12.03 3.55 -2.39
N GLU A 32 -11.04 2.83 -1.87
CA GLU A 32 -10.13 3.37 -0.86
C GLU A 32 -9.21 4.46 -1.44
N VAL A 33 -8.79 4.32 -2.69
CA VAL A 33 -8.04 5.37 -3.38
C VAL A 33 -8.90 6.64 -3.47
N GLY A 34 -10.20 6.48 -3.76
CA GLY A 34 -11.14 7.59 -3.76
C GLY A 34 -11.27 8.27 -2.40
N GLU A 35 -11.28 7.47 -1.32
CA GLU A 35 -11.34 8.02 0.05
C GLU A 35 -10.08 8.82 0.39
N VAL A 36 -8.91 8.35 -0.05
CA VAL A 36 -7.66 9.10 0.12
C VAL A 36 -7.77 10.46 -0.59
N ALA A 37 -8.26 10.45 -1.83
CA ALA A 37 -8.43 11.69 -2.61
C ALA A 37 -9.38 12.66 -1.89
N GLU A 38 -10.46 12.16 -1.31
CA GLU A 38 -11.42 12.96 -0.57
C GLU A 38 -10.79 13.63 0.64
N VAL A 39 -10.03 12.87 1.43
CA VAL A 39 -9.35 13.41 2.61
C VAL A 39 -8.35 14.49 2.22
N LEU A 40 -7.56 14.25 1.16
CA LEU A 40 -6.58 15.21 0.68
C LEU A 40 -7.25 16.49 0.18
N ASN A 41 -8.38 16.37 -0.51
CA ASN A 41 -9.15 17.54 -0.96
C ASN A 41 -9.67 18.38 0.22
N LYS A 42 -10.13 17.72 1.28
CA LYS A 42 -10.57 18.40 2.49
C LYS A 42 -9.41 19.09 3.19
N ARG A 43 -8.29 18.41 3.31
CA ARG A 43 -7.09 18.96 3.95
C ARG A 43 -6.57 20.19 3.20
N ASP A 44 -6.63 20.16 1.87
CA ASP A 44 -6.17 21.28 1.04
C ASP A 44 -7.21 22.37 0.87
N GLY A 45 -8.36 22.27 1.52
CA GLY A 45 -9.39 23.29 1.50
C GLY A 45 -10.28 23.29 0.26
N ARG A 46 -10.21 22.25 -0.57
CA ARG A 46 -11.05 22.12 -1.77
C ARG A 46 -12.46 21.63 -1.47
N LYS A 47 -12.64 21.03 -0.30
CA LYS A 47 -13.92 20.56 0.21
C LYS A 47 -14.07 20.94 1.66
N ALA A 48 -15.31 21.21 2.08
CA ALA A 48 -15.63 21.42 3.48
C ALA A 48 -15.42 20.11 4.27
N SER A 49 -15.01 20.24 5.52
CA SER A 49 -14.78 19.10 6.40
C SER A 49 -15.28 19.37 7.80
N ASP A 50 -15.93 18.36 8.37
CA ASP A 50 -16.33 18.35 9.78
C ASP A 50 -15.29 17.66 10.67
N TYR A 51 -14.22 17.12 10.07
CA TYR A 51 -13.19 16.40 10.79
C TYR A 51 -12.12 17.34 11.32
N GLU A 52 -11.81 17.21 12.61
CA GLU A 52 -10.74 17.99 13.23
C GLU A 52 -9.35 17.42 12.91
N ASN A 53 -9.25 16.09 12.70
CA ASN A 53 -7.96 15.43 12.47
C ASN A 53 -7.95 14.68 11.13
N LEU A 54 -7.69 15.42 10.06
CA LEU A 54 -7.63 14.86 8.72
C LEU A 54 -6.42 13.95 8.52
N ASN A 55 -5.30 14.20 9.23
CA ASN A 55 -4.13 13.34 9.12
C ASN A 55 -4.39 11.95 9.69
N ALA A 56 -5.13 11.84 10.80
CA ALA A 56 -5.49 10.54 11.34
C ALA A 56 -6.41 9.78 10.38
N GLN A 57 -7.35 10.48 9.76
CA GLN A 57 -8.21 9.88 8.74
C GLN A 57 -7.40 9.44 7.52
N LEU A 58 -6.49 10.28 7.06
CA LEU A 58 -5.61 9.93 5.93
C LEU A 58 -4.81 8.66 6.21
N ALA A 59 -4.28 8.53 7.44
CA ALA A 59 -3.51 7.34 7.82
C ALA A 59 -4.35 6.07 7.72
N ILE A 60 -5.60 6.11 8.18
CA ILE A 60 -6.52 4.97 8.10
C ILE A 60 -6.80 4.61 6.63
N GLU A 61 -7.09 5.60 5.80
CA GLU A 61 -7.40 5.35 4.38
C GLU A 61 -6.17 4.79 3.63
N LEU A 62 -4.96 5.24 3.97
CA LEU A 62 -3.75 4.71 3.37
C LEU A 62 -3.52 3.25 3.77
N VAL A 63 -3.83 2.89 5.02
CA VAL A 63 -3.76 1.48 5.44
C VAL A 63 -4.74 0.63 4.64
N ASP A 64 -5.95 1.15 4.39
CA ASP A 64 -6.94 0.42 3.61
C ASP A 64 -6.47 0.20 2.15
N VAL A 65 -5.79 1.17 1.56
CA VAL A 65 -5.19 1.02 0.22
C VAL A 65 -4.15 -0.10 0.23
N ILE A 66 -3.25 -0.09 1.20
CA ILE A 66 -2.21 -1.12 1.35
C ILE A 66 -2.86 -2.49 1.55
N HIS A 67 -3.88 -2.56 2.40
CA HIS A 67 -4.59 -3.80 2.71
C HIS A 67 -5.10 -4.49 1.44
N TYR A 68 -5.82 -3.78 0.59
CA TYR A 68 -6.40 -4.38 -0.61
C TYR A 68 -5.36 -4.68 -1.68
N ALA A 69 -4.33 -3.83 -1.81
CA ALA A 69 -3.23 -4.09 -2.75
C ALA A 69 -2.48 -5.36 -2.33
N PHE A 70 -2.16 -5.51 -1.05
CA PHE A 70 -1.47 -6.67 -0.53
C PHE A 70 -2.33 -7.93 -0.58
N ALA A 71 -3.65 -7.79 -0.36
CA ALA A 71 -4.57 -8.93 -0.46
C ALA A 71 -4.57 -9.51 -1.87
N ILE A 72 -4.62 -8.65 -2.90
CA ILE A 72 -4.57 -9.09 -4.29
C ILE A 72 -3.25 -9.80 -4.56
N ALA A 73 -2.13 -9.24 -4.13
CA ALA A 73 -0.83 -9.86 -4.31
C ALA A 73 -0.78 -11.23 -3.64
N SER A 74 -1.27 -11.34 -2.41
CA SER A 74 -1.24 -12.60 -1.65
C SER A 74 -2.04 -13.69 -2.33
N LEU A 75 -3.21 -13.38 -2.86
CA LEU A 75 -4.05 -14.37 -3.55
C LEU A 75 -3.46 -14.82 -4.87
N ASN A 76 -2.57 -14.03 -5.46
CA ASN A 76 -1.87 -14.36 -6.69
C ASN A 76 -0.46 -14.92 -6.43
N HIS A 77 -0.14 -15.19 -5.17
CA HIS A 77 1.16 -15.75 -4.74
C HIS A 77 2.35 -14.88 -5.18
N ILE A 78 2.17 -13.56 -5.15
CA ILE A 78 3.21 -12.58 -5.47
C ILE A 78 3.90 -12.18 -4.17
N ASP A 79 5.23 -12.35 -4.12
CA ASP A 79 6.04 -11.87 -2.99
C ASP A 79 6.44 -10.41 -3.27
N LEU A 80 5.67 -9.47 -2.73
CA LEU A 80 5.93 -8.05 -2.95
C LEU A 80 7.26 -7.60 -2.37
N ASN A 81 7.78 -8.26 -1.35
CA ASN A 81 9.09 -7.92 -0.81
C ASN A 81 10.17 -8.01 -1.92
N ASP A 82 10.19 -9.12 -2.64
CA ASP A 82 11.17 -9.33 -3.68
C ASP A 82 10.90 -8.44 -4.90
N VAL A 83 9.63 -8.25 -5.25
CA VAL A 83 9.25 -7.37 -6.37
C VAL A 83 9.63 -5.92 -6.07
N ILE A 84 9.44 -5.45 -4.85
CA ILE A 84 9.83 -4.09 -4.45
C ILE A 84 11.34 -3.90 -4.65
N LEU A 85 12.15 -4.84 -4.17
CA LEU A 85 13.61 -4.74 -4.28
C LEU A 85 14.05 -4.74 -5.76
N GLU A 86 13.48 -5.62 -6.56
CA GLU A 86 13.83 -5.74 -7.98
C GLU A 86 13.40 -4.50 -8.77
N LYS A 87 12.18 -4.07 -8.57
CA LYS A 87 11.66 -2.88 -9.26
C LYS A 87 12.44 -1.62 -8.89
N ASP A 88 12.79 -1.47 -7.61
CA ASP A 88 13.58 -0.34 -7.15
C ASP A 88 14.97 -0.32 -7.78
N LYS A 89 15.63 -1.47 -7.90
CA LYS A 89 16.91 -1.58 -8.57
C LYS A 89 16.85 -1.06 -10.00
N ILE A 90 15.84 -1.50 -10.75
CA ILE A 90 15.66 -1.09 -12.14
C ILE A 90 15.40 0.42 -12.23
N ALA A 91 14.52 0.93 -11.37
CA ALA A 91 14.17 2.35 -11.35
C ALA A 91 15.38 3.22 -10.96
N SER A 92 16.20 2.75 -10.00
CA SER A 92 17.36 3.53 -9.55
C SER A 92 18.40 3.69 -10.66
N ILE A 93 18.56 2.68 -11.51
CA ILE A 93 19.42 2.78 -12.68
C ILE A 93 18.84 3.74 -13.72
N LYS A 94 17.55 3.57 -14.02
CA LYS A 94 16.86 4.38 -15.03
C LYS A 94 16.87 5.88 -14.68
N TYR A 95 16.66 6.21 -13.41
CA TYR A 95 16.55 7.59 -12.94
C TYR A 95 17.81 8.12 -12.26
N HIS A 96 18.91 7.37 -12.34
CA HIS A 96 20.23 7.78 -11.81
C HIS A 96 20.22 8.12 -10.33
N HIS A 97 19.57 7.28 -9.51
CA HIS A 97 19.61 7.44 -8.06
C HIS A 97 21.01 7.08 -7.51
N GLU A 98 21.51 7.84 -6.56
CA GLU A 98 22.80 7.55 -5.93
C GLU A 98 22.77 6.28 -5.11
N MET A 99 21.62 5.92 -4.57
CA MET A 99 21.45 4.76 -3.71
C MET A 99 20.11 4.09 -4.01
N ASN A 100 20.11 2.76 -4.11
CA ASN A 100 18.88 2.00 -4.21
C ASN A 100 18.43 1.50 -2.82
N LEU A 101 17.23 0.90 -2.78
CA LEU A 101 16.64 0.43 -1.52
C LEU A 101 17.53 -0.63 -0.83
N GLU A 102 18.05 -1.58 -1.60
CA GLU A 102 18.90 -2.65 -1.05
C GLU A 102 20.15 -2.05 -0.37
N GLN A 103 20.81 -1.12 -1.04
CA GLN A 103 21.97 -0.42 -0.49
C GLN A 103 21.62 0.35 0.78
N PHE A 104 20.46 1.00 0.78
CA PHE A 104 19.96 1.71 1.94
C PHE A 104 19.76 0.76 3.13
N LEU A 105 19.15 -0.39 2.89
CA LEU A 105 18.91 -1.38 3.95
C LEU A 105 20.21 -1.97 4.51
N LEU A 106 21.22 -2.16 3.66
CA LEU A 106 22.51 -2.70 4.10
C LEU A 106 23.30 -1.72 4.97
N LYS A 107 22.97 -0.45 4.92
CA LYS A 107 23.61 0.57 5.77
C LYS A 107 22.98 0.74 7.13
N ARG A 108 21.83 0.15 7.37
CA ARG A 108 21.08 0.29 8.62
C ARG A 108 21.60 -0.63 9.69
#